data_c264f2b3bccf90dc1a7e77cfbe5859a5
#
_entry.id   c264f2b3bccf90dc1a7e77cfbe5859a5
#
_cell.length_a   1.000
_cell.length_b   1.000
_cell.length_c   1.000
_cell.angle_alpha   90.00
_cell.angle_beta   90.00
_cell.angle_gamma   90.00
#
_symmetry.space_group_name_H-M   'P 1'
#
loop_
_entity.id
_entity.type
_entity.pdbx_description
1 polymer ?
#
loop_
_entity_poly.entity_id
_entity_poly.type
_entity_poly.pdbx_seq_one_letter_code
_entity_poly.pdbx_strand_id
1 'polypeptide(L)'
;MKPFTRIVLCIAAAVVLIAEHSWSTGTNSTVRPGGFEFDGKISRPVLENYLSRSMCIEGLLNGRGPLGDDIRMITNCGAKYIARALCLWGAENDFLARVQRAKQEAPQVLAADPDIVIEGCVFETVSLKVSEIAIPDWVFKDLGQPVEQRNFRYEDIIYPPGQRRPMGRAQVPDESRMETQLWFYYQAASYIDVGCEGIHFGQVEIMNRNDHGNTNWFRLINRVRAYAAKHARRHMVLCNGHVPSGGLMHEGNPILDFHAFPLRIKETPDKPQEATLEVGFTDAIYGRSKGGKTFSGWTCEHLPYFVEFDNYGRSRHPGEANAKGEFLWVWGYDEITWFGLQTREYRAKWLQYSWDWVRNADTNGFLEMPGGRTASSAEMRWYYANNQSDAVPTGRGDEEAIRAVWAGDTVKLGNRPKR
;
A
#
# COMPACT_ATOMS: atom_id res chain seq x y z
N MET A 1 51.93 -45.83 -56.35
CA MET A 1 52.31 -45.86 -54.91
C MET A 1 51.95 -44.54 -54.30
N LYS A 2 50.92 -44.48 -53.50
CA LYS A 2 50.52 -43.31 -52.72
C LYS A 2 50.53 -43.67 -51.23
N PRO A 3 51.06 -42.85 -50.28
CA PRO A 3 51.09 -43.20 -48.89
C PRO A 3 49.75 -42.86 -48.17
N PHE A 4 49.36 -43.74 -47.27
CA PHE A 4 48.24 -43.60 -46.38
C PHE A 4 48.58 -42.66 -45.23
N THR A 5 47.78 -41.59 -45.06
CA THR A 5 47.85 -40.70 -43.89
C THR A 5 46.88 -41.23 -42.82
N ARG A 6 47.41 -41.59 -41.67
CA ARG A 6 46.62 -42.00 -40.48
C ARG A 6 46.10 -40.74 -39.81
N ILE A 7 44.79 -40.64 -39.68
CA ILE A 7 44.12 -39.65 -38.82
C ILE A 7 44.05 -40.21 -37.42
N VAL A 8 44.68 -39.56 -36.46
CA VAL A 8 44.56 -39.84 -35.03
C VAL A 8 43.41 -39.04 -34.50
N LEU A 9 42.36 -39.74 -34.00
CA LEU A 9 41.19 -39.15 -33.37
C LEU A 9 41.50 -38.96 -31.88
N CYS A 10 41.70 -37.68 -31.42
CA CYS A 10 41.73 -37.35 -30.03
C CYS A 10 40.31 -37.18 -29.48
N ILE A 11 39.92 -38.16 -28.64
CA ILE A 11 38.67 -38.07 -27.88
C ILE A 11 39.02 -37.26 -26.59
N ALA A 12 38.54 -36.03 -26.54
CA ALA A 12 38.54 -35.21 -25.30
C ALA A 12 37.36 -35.62 -24.44
N ALA A 13 37.62 -36.26 -23.32
CA ALA A 13 36.64 -36.56 -22.30
C ALA A 13 36.33 -35.27 -21.52
N ALA A 14 35.16 -34.70 -21.71
CA ALA A 14 34.66 -33.63 -20.86
C ALA A 14 34.15 -34.22 -19.53
N VAL A 15 34.90 -33.98 -18.45
CA VAL A 15 34.44 -34.28 -17.10
C VAL A 15 33.44 -33.19 -16.70
N VAL A 16 32.15 -33.52 -16.64
CA VAL A 16 31.12 -32.68 -16.08
C VAL A 16 31.18 -32.79 -14.56
N LEU A 17 31.73 -31.79 -13.92
CA LEU A 17 31.65 -31.62 -12.46
C LEU A 17 30.19 -31.17 -12.14
N ILE A 18 29.39 -32.10 -11.66
CA ILE A 18 28.13 -31.80 -11.02
C ILE A 18 28.44 -31.26 -9.63
N ALA A 19 28.36 -29.94 -9.47
CA ALA A 19 28.42 -29.31 -8.16
C ALA A 19 27.09 -29.62 -7.45
N GLU A 20 27.12 -30.53 -6.49
CA GLU A 20 26.02 -30.72 -5.55
C GLU A 20 25.89 -29.47 -4.71
N HIS A 21 24.85 -28.67 -5.00
CA HIS A 21 24.41 -27.61 -4.13
C HIS A 21 23.69 -28.23 -2.92
N SER A 22 24.44 -28.38 -1.83
CA SER A 22 23.84 -28.63 -0.53
C SER A 22 22.98 -27.45 -0.12
N TRP A 23 21.67 -27.65 -0.13
CA TRP A 23 20.71 -26.72 0.42
C TRP A 23 20.91 -26.67 1.94
N SER A 24 21.64 -25.67 2.41
CA SER A 24 21.69 -25.32 3.82
C SER A 24 20.29 -24.84 4.23
N THR A 25 19.61 -25.60 5.06
CA THR A 25 18.38 -25.22 5.75
C THR A 25 18.70 -24.26 6.90
N GLY A 26 19.39 -23.16 6.60
CA GLY A 26 19.53 -22.05 7.53
C GLY A 26 18.27 -21.19 7.41
N THR A 27 17.47 -21.15 8.47
CA THR A 27 16.39 -20.15 8.66
C THR A 27 17.04 -18.77 8.80
N ASN A 28 17.44 -18.18 7.69
CA ASN A 28 17.89 -16.79 7.67
C ASN A 28 16.64 -15.89 7.73
N SER A 29 16.33 -15.41 8.93
CA SER A 29 15.34 -14.34 9.11
C SER A 29 15.72 -13.15 8.24
N THR A 30 14.85 -12.76 7.32
CA THR A 30 15.01 -11.60 6.45
C THR A 30 14.70 -10.27 7.17
N VAL A 31 14.27 -10.37 8.43
CA VAL A 31 13.98 -9.22 9.31
C VAL A 31 15.28 -8.55 9.73
N ARG A 32 15.35 -7.24 9.56
CA ARG A 32 16.51 -6.42 9.93
C ARG A 32 16.68 -6.34 11.45
N PRO A 33 17.88 -5.97 11.96
CA PRO A 33 18.04 -5.70 13.38
C PRO A 33 17.02 -4.68 13.90
N GLY A 34 16.41 -4.97 15.06
CA GLY A 34 15.32 -4.19 15.64
C GLY A 34 13.94 -4.82 15.51
N GLY A 35 13.80 -5.89 14.71
CA GLY A 35 12.53 -6.61 14.56
C GLY A 35 11.39 -5.71 14.09
N PHE A 36 10.26 -5.72 14.82
CA PHE A 36 9.06 -4.89 14.59
C PHE A 36 8.76 -3.94 15.76
N GLU A 37 9.70 -3.78 16.69
CA GLU A 37 9.50 -2.98 17.89
C GLU A 37 9.71 -1.48 17.60
N PHE A 38 8.75 -0.66 18.04
CA PHE A 38 8.86 0.79 18.07
C PHE A 38 7.94 1.38 19.15
N ASP A 39 8.28 2.57 19.64
CA ASP A 39 7.47 3.33 20.59
C ASP A 39 7.77 4.83 20.46
N GLY A 40 6.76 5.64 20.18
CA GLY A 40 6.86 7.09 19.94
C GLY A 40 7.69 7.51 18.73
N LYS A 41 8.60 6.65 18.27
CA LYS A 41 9.46 6.83 17.09
C LYS A 41 9.76 5.48 16.47
N ILE A 42 10.01 5.46 15.16
CA ILE A 42 10.39 4.27 14.43
C ILE A 42 11.77 4.47 13.76
N SER A 43 12.65 3.52 13.89
CA SER A 43 13.91 3.53 13.14
C SER A 43 13.67 3.11 11.68
N ARG A 44 14.53 3.57 10.77
CA ARG A 44 14.44 3.18 9.36
C ARG A 44 14.45 1.66 9.16
N PRO A 45 15.33 0.85 9.80
CA PRO A 45 15.31 -0.60 9.64
C PRO A 45 13.98 -1.25 10.07
N VAL A 46 13.39 -0.78 11.18
CA VAL A 46 12.10 -1.30 11.66
C VAL A 46 10.97 -0.92 10.71
N LEU A 47 10.93 0.34 10.22
CA LEU A 47 9.95 0.74 9.19
C LEU A 47 10.08 -0.13 7.93
N GLU A 48 11.28 -0.36 7.43
CA GLU A 48 11.51 -1.19 6.25
C GLU A 48 11.17 -2.68 6.50
N ASN A 49 11.23 -3.17 7.73
CA ASN A 49 10.71 -4.49 8.10
C ASN A 49 9.19 -4.54 7.89
N TYR A 50 8.44 -3.52 8.37
CA TYR A 50 7.00 -3.42 8.14
C TYR A 50 6.65 -3.36 6.66
N LEU A 51 7.33 -2.50 5.87
CA LEU A 51 7.09 -2.38 4.44
C LEU A 51 7.38 -3.68 3.68
N SER A 52 8.39 -4.45 4.13
CA SER A 52 8.72 -5.76 3.56
C SER A 52 7.72 -6.87 3.91
N ARG A 53 6.77 -6.63 4.80
CA ARG A 53 5.71 -7.55 5.22
C ARG A 53 4.34 -6.86 5.14
N SER A 54 4.20 -5.92 4.19
CA SER A 54 2.94 -5.22 3.93
C SER A 54 2.01 -6.04 3.06
N MET A 55 0.74 -6.07 3.44
CA MET A 55 -0.34 -6.73 2.71
C MET A 55 -1.58 -5.83 2.69
N CYS A 56 -2.11 -5.56 1.50
CA CYS A 56 -3.37 -4.84 1.35
C CYS A 56 -4.55 -5.77 1.60
N ILE A 57 -5.36 -5.48 2.63
CA ILE A 57 -6.66 -6.14 2.86
C ILE A 57 -7.71 -5.05 3.02
N GLU A 58 -8.22 -4.56 1.89
CA GLU A 58 -9.18 -3.48 1.84
C GLU A 58 -10.45 -3.82 2.62
N GLY A 59 -10.72 -3.04 3.65
CA GLY A 59 -11.93 -3.19 4.44
C GLY A 59 -11.98 -4.41 5.36
N LEU A 60 -10.83 -4.95 5.77
CA LEU A 60 -10.72 -6.02 6.80
C LEU A 60 -11.63 -5.75 8.00
N LEU A 61 -11.65 -4.51 8.48
CA LEU A 61 -12.46 -4.06 9.63
C LEU A 61 -13.79 -3.39 9.21
N ASN A 62 -14.18 -3.50 7.95
CA ASN A 62 -15.45 -2.96 7.44
C ASN A 62 -16.58 -4.00 7.44
N GLY A 63 -16.32 -5.24 7.88
CA GLY A 63 -17.28 -6.35 7.83
C GLY A 63 -17.56 -6.86 6.42
N ARG A 64 -16.61 -6.74 5.49
CA ARG A 64 -16.77 -7.21 4.10
C ARG A 64 -16.38 -8.66 3.89
N GLY A 65 -15.41 -9.15 4.67
CA GLY A 65 -14.87 -10.50 4.55
C GLY A 65 -15.12 -11.36 5.79
N PRO A 66 -14.74 -12.61 5.72
CA PRO A 66 -14.74 -13.51 6.88
C PRO A 66 -13.50 -13.21 7.73
N LEU A 67 -13.61 -12.30 8.69
CA LEU A 67 -12.51 -11.83 9.53
C LEU A 67 -11.63 -12.96 10.07
N GLY A 68 -12.23 -14.07 10.52
CA GLY A 68 -11.49 -15.22 11.04
C GLY A 68 -10.56 -15.87 10.01
N ASP A 69 -11.01 -15.99 8.75
CA ASP A 69 -10.19 -16.55 7.68
C ASP A 69 -9.12 -15.55 7.21
N ASP A 70 -9.44 -14.26 7.20
CA ASP A 70 -8.45 -13.21 6.90
C ASP A 70 -7.34 -13.17 7.96
N ILE A 71 -7.68 -13.30 9.27
CA ILE A 71 -6.69 -13.41 10.34
C ILE A 71 -5.83 -14.68 10.18
N ARG A 72 -6.43 -15.80 9.81
CA ARG A 72 -5.71 -17.04 9.51
C ARG A 72 -4.71 -16.81 8.33
N MET A 73 -5.16 -16.18 7.24
CA MET A 73 -4.30 -15.84 6.09
C MET A 73 -3.16 -14.90 6.50
N ILE A 74 -3.43 -13.82 7.22
CA ILE A 74 -2.44 -12.87 7.74
C ILE A 74 -1.34 -13.63 8.51
N THR A 75 -1.75 -14.49 9.43
CA THR A 75 -0.83 -15.30 10.26
C THR A 75 -0.05 -16.30 9.43
N ASN A 76 -0.71 -17.01 8.50
CA ASN A 76 -0.06 -17.98 7.61
C ASN A 76 0.98 -17.34 6.70
N CYS A 77 0.70 -16.16 6.16
CA CYS A 77 1.65 -15.42 5.33
C CYS A 77 2.75 -14.74 6.16
N GLY A 78 2.47 -14.36 7.40
CA GLY A 78 3.38 -13.59 8.26
C GLY A 78 3.37 -12.09 7.97
N ALA A 79 2.22 -11.55 7.54
CA ALA A 79 2.05 -10.11 7.31
C ALA A 79 2.14 -9.32 8.62
N LYS A 80 2.74 -8.14 8.56
CA LYS A 80 2.98 -7.25 9.72
C LYS A 80 2.40 -5.84 9.54
N TYR A 81 2.20 -5.39 8.31
CA TYR A 81 1.52 -4.14 8.00
C TYR A 81 0.29 -4.46 7.15
N ILE A 82 -0.91 -4.23 7.72
CA ILE A 82 -2.17 -4.49 7.02
C ILE A 82 -2.72 -3.17 6.52
N ALA A 83 -2.48 -2.93 5.24
CA ALA A 83 -2.90 -1.70 4.58
C ALA A 83 -4.40 -1.73 4.24
N ARG A 84 -5.01 -0.55 4.22
CA ARG A 84 -6.41 -0.31 3.86
C ARG A 84 -7.43 -1.11 4.68
N ALA A 85 -7.06 -1.51 5.91
CA ALA A 85 -7.89 -2.36 6.76
C ALA A 85 -9.22 -1.70 7.18
N LEU A 86 -9.21 -0.38 7.40
CA LEU A 86 -10.40 0.41 7.72
C LEU A 86 -10.51 1.58 6.75
N CYS A 87 -11.46 1.51 5.84
CA CYS A 87 -11.59 2.49 4.79
C CYS A 87 -13.06 2.90 4.55
N LEU A 88 -13.21 4.15 4.08
CA LEU A 88 -14.49 4.74 3.76
C LEU A 88 -14.36 5.46 2.41
N TRP A 89 -15.16 5.07 1.42
CA TRP A 89 -15.19 5.70 0.12
C TRP A 89 -16.62 6.16 -0.20
N GLY A 90 -16.87 7.45 0.01
CA GLY A 90 -18.14 8.11 -0.37
C GLY A 90 -19.41 7.58 0.33
N ALA A 91 -19.30 7.05 1.54
CA ALA A 91 -20.40 6.59 2.38
C ALA A 91 -20.22 7.09 3.81
N GLU A 92 -20.04 8.40 3.95
CA GLU A 92 -19.64 9.05 5.22
C GLU A 92 -20.67 8.83 6.32
N ASN A 93 -21.95 8.73 6.00
CA ASN A 93 -23.01 8.41 6.96
C ASN A 93 -22.86 7.04 7.64
N ASP A 94 -22.09 6.13 7.06
CA ASP A 94 -21.73 4.83 7.69
C ASP A 94 -20.54 4.93 8.64
N PHE A 95 -19.88 6.08 8.73
CA PHE A 95 -18.59 6.25 9.43
C PHE A 95 -18.65 5.73 10.87
N LEU A 96 -19.61 6.20 11.66
CA LEU A 96 -19.74 5.80 13.07
C LEU A 96 -19.99 4.30 13.23
N ALA A 97 -20.84 3.72 12.39
CA ALA A 97 -21.13 2.29 12.42
C ALA A 97 -19.87 1.46 12.09
N ARG A 98 -19.05 1.90 11.13
CA ARG A 98 -17.78 1.24 10.78
C ARG A 98 -16.77 1.35 11.93
N VAL A 99 -16.62 2.53 12.53
CA VAL A 99 -15.74 2.72 13.68
C VAL A 99 -16.16 1.82 14.86
N GLN A 100 -17.45 1.71 15.15
CA GLN A 100 -17.96 0.83 16.22
C GLN A 100 -17.68 -0.65 15.93
N ARG A 101 -17.87 -1.10 14.70
CA ARG A 101 -17.51 -2.46 14.28
C ARG A 101 -16.01 -2.70 14.42
N ALA A 102 -15.21 -1.80 13.90
CA ALA A 102 -13.74 -1.91 13.93
C ALA A 102 -13.19 -1.98 15.36
N LYS A 103 -13.81 -1.28 16.34
CA LYS A 103 -13.46 -1.41 17.76
C LYS A 103 -13.66 -2.82 18.31
N GLN A 104 -14.53 -3.62 17.72
CA GLN A 104 -14.76 -5.02 18.11
C GLN A 104 -13.84 -6.00 17.36
N GLU A 105 -13.46 -5.65 16.14
CA GLU A 105 -12.71 -6.51 15.21
C GLU A 105 -11.18 -6.34 15.34
N ALA A 106 -10.69 -5.11 15.51
CA ALA A 106 -9.26 -4.83 15.60
C ALA A 106 -8.54 -5.58 16.75
N PRO A 107 -9.12 -5.73 17.96
CA PRO A 107 -8.51 -6.52 19.02
C PRO A 107 -8.27 -7.98 18.62
N GLN A 108 -9.09 -8.57 17.75
CA GLN A 108 -8.92 -9.96 17.30
C GLN A 108 -7.71 -10.09 16.36
N VAL A 109 -7.49 -9.11 15.50
CA VAL A 109 -6.29 -9.05 14.64
C VAL A 109 -5.03 -8.90 15.48
N LEU A 110 -5.03 -7.96 16.44
CA LEU A 110 -3.90 -7.70 17.33
C LEU A 110 -3.61 -8.83 18.32
N ALA A 111 -4.63 -9.62 18.70
CA ALA A 111 -4.46 -10.80 19.54
C ALA A 111 -3.78 -11.95 18.79
N ALA A 112 -3.97 -12.04 17.47
CA ALA A 112 -3.30 -13.04 16.64
C ALA A 112 -1.80 -12.75 16.50
N ASP A 113 -1.43 -11.46 16.40
CA ASP A 113 -0.05 -11.03 16.35
C ASP A 113 0.08 -9.56 16.84
N PRO A 114 0.68 -9.32 18.01
CA PRO A 114 0.78 -7.98 18.60
C PRO A 114 1.73 -7.04 17.83
N ASP A 115 2.58 -7.56 16.94
CA ASP A 115 3.45 -6.73 16.10
C ASP A 115 2.72 -6.09 14.93
N ILE A 116 1.51 -6.55 14.58
CA ILE A 116 0.76 -6.01 13.45
C ILE A 116 0.50 -4.52 13.62
N VAL A 117 0.74 -3.76 12.54
CA VAL A 117 0.22 -2.42 12.30
C VAL A 117 -1.04 -2.53 11.45
N ILE A 118 -2.14 -1.99 11.92
CA ILE A 118 -3.39 -1.86 11.18
C ILE A 118 -3.47 -0.45 10.62
N GLU A 119 -3.80 -0.30 9.33
CA GLU A 119 -3.94 1.00 8.68
C GLU A 119 -5.41 1.38 8.44
N GLY A 120 -5.76 2.62 8.81
CA GLY A 120 -6.98 3.29 8.39
C GLY A 120 -6.74 4.24 7.23
N CYS A 121 -7.78 4.53 6.43
CA CYS A 121 -7.66 5.39 5.26
C CYS A 121 -8.52 6.65 5.36
N VAL A 122 -7.90 7.79 5.14
CA VAL A 122 -8.54 9.08 4.92
C VAL A 122 -8.36 9.42 3.45
N PHE A 123 -9.39 9.18 2.65
CA PHE A 123 -9.28 9.25 1.19
C PHE A 123 -9.57 10.63 0.61
N GLU A 124 -9.12 10.82 -0.61
CA GLU A 124 -9.32 11.99 -1.48
C GLU A 124 -10.75 12.15 -2.02
N THR A 125 -11.74 11.62 -1.32
CA THR A 125 -13.14 11.69 -1.74
C THR A 125 -14.06 12.00 -0.58
N VAL A 126 -15.04 12.86 -0.84
CA VAL A 126 -16.11 13.20 0.10
C VAL A 126 -17.43 13.38 -0.65
N SER A 127 -18.51 12.82 -0.12
CA SER A 127 -19.86 12.98 -0.66
C SER A 127 -20.71 13.88 0.23
N LEU A 128 -21.88 14.27 -0.28
CA LEU A 128 -22.85 15.07 0.49
C LEU A 128 -23.27 14.41 1.83
N LYS A 129 -23.05 13.09 1.96
CA LYS A 129 -23.34 12.31 3.18
C LYS A 129 -22.55 12.76 4.42
N VAL A 130 -21.42 13.43 4.24
CA VAL A 130 -20.67 14.00 5.35
C VAL A 130 -21.51 15.01 6.16
N SER A 131 -22.47 15.67 5.52
CA SER A 131 -23.38 16.62 6.18
C SER A 131 -24.37 15.95 7.14
N GLU A 132 -24.44 14.63 7.19
CA GLU A 132 -25.24 13.88 8.14
C GLU A 132 -24.50 13.64 9.46
N ILE A 133 -23.20 13.99 9.55
CA ILE A 133 -22.32 13.69 10.69
C ILE A 133 -22.13 14.95 11.53
N ALA A 134 -22.44 14.85 12.83
CA ALA A 134 -22.13 15.91 13.81
C ALA A 134 -20.61 15.96 14.11
N ILE A 135 -20.09 17.18 14.24
CA ILE A 135 -18.69 17.38 14.64
C ILE A 135 -18.62 17.33 16.18
N PRO A 136 -17.86 16.39 16.76
CA PRO A 136 -17.67 16.36 18.22
C PRO A 136 -16.93 17.61 18.74
N ASP A 137 -17.29 18.09 19.92
CA ASP A 137 -16.68 19.26 20.55
C ASP A 137 -15.15 19.18 20.66
N TRP A 138 -14.63 17.97 20.93
CA TRP A 138 -13.20 17.75 21.10
C TRP A 138 -12.42 17.96 19.78
N VAL A 139 -13.03 17.71 18.62
CA VAL A 139 -12.40 17.95 17.30
C VAL A 139 -12.13 19.44 17.11
N PHE A 140 -13.10 20.30 17.45
CA PHE A 140 -12.90 21.76 17.42
C PHE A 140 -11.77 22.20 18.37
N LYS A 141 -11.82 21.69 19.63
CA LYS A 141 -10.85 22.04 20.67
C LYS A 141 -9.42 21.66 20.27
N ASP A 142 -9.24 20.43 19.75
CA ASP A 142 -7.92 19.93 19.36
C ASP A 142 -7.32 20.70 18.17
N LEU A 143 -8.18 21.22 17.29
CA LEU A 143 -7.75 22.07 16.17
C LEU A 143 -7.71 23.57 16.53
N GLY A 144 -7.99 23.92 17.80
CA GLY A 144 -7.97 25.30 18.29
C GLY A 144 -9.09 26.18 17.72
N GLN A 145 -10.23 25.56 17.36
CA GLN A 145 -11.38 26.25 16.82
C GLN A 145 -12.47 26.48 17.91
N PRO A 146 -13.28 27.51 17.79
CA PRO A 146 -14.49 27.68 18.60
C PRO A 146 -15.40 26.47 18.43
N VAL A 147 -15.96 25.96 19.53
CA VAL A 147 -16.91 24.84 19.50
C VAL A 147 -18.23 25.31 18.92
N GLU A 148 -18.71 24.59 17.90
CA GLU A 148 -20.02 24.80 17.29
C GLU A 148 -20.85 23.49 17.35
N GLN A 149 -22.12 23.60 17.71
CA GLN A 149 -23.05 22.47 17.71
C GLN A 149 -23.66 22.30 16.32
N ARG A 150 -22.98 21.58 15.42
CA ARG A 150 -23.37 21.40 14.04
C ARG A 150 -22.78 20.16 13.38
N ASN A 151 -23.32 19.80 12.25
CA ASN A 151 -22.74 18.82 11.34
C ASN A 151 -21.63 19.43 10.47
N PHE A 152 -20.86 18.55 9.82
CA PHE A 152 -19.93 18.98 8.77
C PHE A 152 -20.65 19.68 7.63
N ARG A 153 -19.98 20.66 7.03
CA ARG A 153 -20.48 21.43 5.89
C ARG A 153 -19.80 20.96 4.61
N TYR A 154 -20.48 20.13 3.82
CA TYR A 154 -19.93 19.57 2.59
C TYR A 154 -19.29 20.60 1.67
N GLU A 155 -19.99 21.74 1.42
CA GLU A 155 -19.52 22.83 0.55
C GLU A 155 -18.23 23.50 1.08
N ASP A 156 -17.95 23.39 2.38
CA ASP A 156 -16.75 23.91 3.02
C ASP A 156 -15.60 22.90 3.06
N ILE A 157 -15.82 21.65 2.68
CA ILE A 157 -14.80 20.62 2.54
C ILE A 157 -14.23 20.61 1.12
N ILE A 158 -15.07 20.69 0.11
CA ILE A 158 -14.69 20.51 -1.29
C ILE A 158 -14.10 21.79 -1.88
N TYR A 159 -13.38 21.63 -3.00
CA TYR A 159 -12.89 22.79 -3.75
C TYR A 159 -14.03 23.76 -4.11
N PRO A 160 -13.76 25.08 -4.12
CA PRO A 160 -14.77 26.07 -4.47
C PRO A 160 -15.26 25.92 -5.92
N PRO A 161 -16.43 26.48 -6.27
CA PRO A 161 -16.89 26.50 -7.65
C PRO A 161 -15.81 26.97 -8.62
N GLY A 162 -15.66 26.29 -9.77
CA GLY A 162 -14.61 26.55 -10.75
C GLY A 162 -13.29 25.76 -10.52
N GLN A 163 -13.08 25.22 -9.32
CA GLN A 163 -11.93 24.34 -9.02
C GLN A 163 -12.35 22.91 -8.67
N ARG A 164 -13.64 22.60 -8.63
CA ARG A 164 -14.17 21.28 -8.26
C ARG A 164 -13.60 20.16 -9.11
N ARG A 165 -13.33 19.02 -8.47
CA ARG A 165 -12.84 17.81 -9.11
C ARG A 165 -13.76 16.63 -8.77
N PRO A 166 -14.62 16.22 -9.69
CA PRO A 166 -15.47 15.05 -9.50
C PRO A 166 -14.62 13.77 -9.29
N MET A 167 -15.01 12.96 -8.30
CA MET A 167 -14.47 11.65 -8.02
C MET A 167 -15.63 10.66 -7.96
N GLY A 168 -16.02 10.08 -9.10
CA GLY A 168 -17.24 9.31 -9.20
C GLY A 168 -18.49 10.15 -8.91
N ARG A 169 -19.25 9.78 -7.84
CA ARG A 169 -20.42 10.54 -7.35
C ARG A 169 -20.09 11.53 -6.23
N ALA A 170 -18.83 11.66 -5.90
CA ALA A 170 -18.30 12.52 -4.84
C ALA A 170 -17.41 13.62 -5.42
N GLN A 171 -16.73 14.38 -4.57
CA GLN A 171 -15.77 15.42 -4.95
C GLN A 171 -14.47 15.22 -4.21
N VAL A 172 -13.38 15.73 -4.78
CA VAL A 172 -12.08 15.81 -4.09
C VAL A 172 -12.15 16.92 -3.03
N PRO A 173 -11.74 16.63 -1.77
CA PRO A 173 -11.62 17.65 -0.73
C PRO A 173 -10.50 18.65 -1.04
N ASP A 174 -10.64 19.88 -0.55
CA ASP A 174 -9.60 20.91 -0.53
C ASP A 174 -8.97 20.95 0.87
N GLU A 175 -7.78 20.42 1.01
CA GLU A 175 -7.13 20.30 2.33
C GLU A 175 -6.77 21.67 2.94
N SER A 176 -6.64 22.72 2.14
CA SER A 176 -6.41 24.09 2.65
C SER A 176 -7.56 24.64 3.49
N ARG A 177 -8.73 23.99 3.47
CA ARG A 177 -9.93 24.46 4.16
C ARG A 177 -10.04 23.83 5.55
N MET A 178 -10.40 24.66 6.54
CA MET A 178 -10.52 24.22 7.93
C MET A 178 -11.54 23.08 8.10
N GLU A 179 -12.64 23.10 7.35
CA GLU A 179 -13.66 22.05 7.42
C GLU A 179 -13.12 20.69 6.95
N THR A 180 -12.25 20.67 5.94
CA THR A 180 -11.53 19.47 5.52
C THR A 180 -10.59 18.97 6.62
N GLN A 181 -9.86 19.87 7.26
CA GLN A 181 -8.96 19.51 8.37
C GLN A 181 -9.74 18.94 9.56
N LEU A 182 -10.92 19.50 9.90
CA LEU A 182 -11.81 18.94 10.93
C LEU A 182 -12.25 17.52 10.57
N TRP A 183 -12.66 17.29 9.30
CA TRP A 183 -13.12 15.97 8.85
C TRP A 183 -11.99 14.93 8.83
N PHE A 184 -10.83 15.29 8.27
CA PHE A 184 -9.68 14.38 8.19
C PHE A 184 -9.10 14.07 9.57
N TYR A 185 -9.01 15.07 10.45
CA TYR A 185 -8.58 14.87 11.83
C TYR A 185 -9.54 13.94 12.58
N TYR A 186 -10.86 14.17 12.45
CA TYR A 186 -11.86 13.32 13.08
C TYR A 186 -11.77 11.87 12.63
N GLN A 187 -11.60 11.62 11.33
CA GLN A 187 -11.39 10.27 10.83
C GLN A 187 -10.11 9.63 11.39
N ALA A 188 -8.98 10.31 11.25
CA ALA A 188 -7.68 9.79 11.68
C ALA A 188 -7.66 9.49 13.19
N ALA A 189 -8.13 10.41 14.03
CA ALA A 189 -8.22 10.22 15.47
C ALA A 189 -9.15 9.04 15.84
N SER A 190 -10.31 8.94 15.18
CA SER A 190 -11.24 7.82 15.40
C SER A 190 -10.62 6.46 15.01
N TYR A 191 -9.79 6.41 13.97
CA TYR A 191 -9.07 5.20 13.57
C TYR A 191 -7.95 4.85 14.56
N ILE A 192 -7.26 5.84 15.10
CA ILE A 192 -6.29 5.63 16.19
C ILE A 192 -6.98 5.03 17.42
N ASP A 193 -8.17 5.53 17.80
CA ASP A 193 -8.97 4.99 18.90
C ASP A 193 -9.49 3.55 18.68
N VAL A 194 -9.55 3.11 17.43
CA VAL A 194 -9.83 1.70 17.07
C VAL A 194 -8.61 0.80 17.31
N GLY A 195 -7.41 1.37 17.27
CA GLY A 195 -6.14 0.65 17.35
C GLY A 195 -5.33 0.70 16.05
N CYS A 196 -5.69 1.55 15.08
CA CYS A 196 -4.87 1.78 13.91
C CYS A 196 -3.59 2.54 14.29
N GLU A 197 -2.45 2.06 13.81
CA GLU A 197 -1.13 2.69 13.96
C GLU A 197 -0.53 3.05 12.59
N GLY A 198 -1.33 2.98 11.52
CA GLY A 198 -1.07 3.51 10.19
C GLY A 198 -2.26 4.33 9.71
N ILE A 199 -2.01 5.46 9.04
CA ILE A 199 -3.03 6.27 8.34
C ILE A 199 -2.53 6.56 6.93
N HIS A 200 -3.31 6.08 5.95
CA HIS A 200 -3.14 6.40 4.54
C HIS A 200 -4.01 7.60 4.16
N PHE A 201 -3.40 8.66 3.64
CA PHE A 201 -4.11 9.90 3.28
C PHE A 201 -4.50 9.96 1.78
N GLY A 202 -4.62 8.82 1.12
CA GLY A 202 -5.03 8.77 -0.29
C GLY A 202 -4.10 9.55 -1.22
N GLN A 203 -4.66 10.15 -2.26
CA GLN A 203 -3.95 10.93 -3.26
C GLN A 203 -3.73 12.37 -2.76
N VAL A 204 -2.77 12.57 -1.86
CA VAL A 204 -2.53 13.86 -1.18
C VAL A 204 -2.29 15.02 -2.16
N GLU A 205 -1.65 14.77 -3.30
CA GLU A 205 -1.29 15.83 -4.25
C GLU A 205 -2.46 16.36 -5.09
N ILE A 206 -3.61 15.66 -5.14
CA ILE A 206 -4.79 16.22 -5.77
C ILE A 206 -5.63 17.08 -4.81
N MET A 207 -5.37 16.98 -3.51
CA MET A 207 -6.06 17.71 -2.45
C MET A 207 -5.32 18.98 -2.00
N ASN A 208 -4.04 19.15 -2.39
CA ASN A 208 -3.16 20.22 -1.92
C ASN A 208 -3.05 21.43 -2.86
N ARG A 209 -3.88 21.54 -3.91
CA ARG A 209 -3.77 22.61 -4.92
C ARG A 209 -3.71 24.02 -4.30
N ASN A 210 -4.48 24.25 -3.24
CA ASN A 210 -4.57 25.53 -2.55
C ASN A 210 -3.69 25.60 -1.29
N ASP A 211 -2.98 24.52 -0.93
CA ASP A 211 -2.07 24.44 0.21
C ASP A 211 -0.62 24.74 -0.22
N HIS A 212 -0.29 26.01 -0.33
CA HIS A 212 1.04 26.43 -0.72
C HIS A 212 2.12 25.99 0.28
N GLY A 213 3.10 25.23 -0.24
CA GLY A 213 4.19 24.67 0.57
C GLY A 213 3.74 23.54 1.51
N ASN A 214 2.55 22.98 1.28
CA ASN A 214 1.96 21.90 2.08
C ASN A 214 1.87 22.22 3.59
N THR A 215 1.66 23.50 3.93
CA THR A 215 1.66 23.99 5.31
C THR A 215 0.49 23.43 6.11
N ASN A 216 -0.68 23.31 5.49
CA ASN A 216 -1.88 22.78 6.15
C ASN A 216 -1.77 21.26 6.34
N TRP A 217 -1.27 20.52 5.33
CA TRP A 217 -0.93 19.12 5.48
C TRP A 217 0.05 18.87 6.62
N PHE A 218 1.12 19.67 6.69
CA PHE A 218 2.10 19.59 7.78
C PHE A 218 1.45 19.79 9.16
N ARG A 219 0.59 20.78 9.30
CA ARG A 219 -0.13 21.06 10.55
C ARG A 219 -1.10 19.94 10.91
N LEU A 220 -1.90 19.47 9.95
CA LEU A 220 -2.87 18.39 10.15
C LEU A 220 -2.18 17.10 10.61
N ILE A 221 -1.16 16.64 9.87
CA ILE A 221 -0.47 15.39 10.19
C ILE A 221 0.24 15.49 11.55
N ASN A 222 0.81 16.65 11.90
CA ASN A 222 1.39 16.85 13.24
C ASN A 222 0.32 16.82 14.35
N ARG A 223 -0.90 17.29 14.10
CA ARG A 223 -2.03 17.13 15.04
C ARG A 223 -2.42 15.66 15.21
N VAL A 224 -2.51 14.92 14.12
CA VAL A 224 -2.78 13.47 14.14
C VAL A 224 -1.70 12.73 14.93
N ARG A 225 -0.41 13.05 14.73
CA ARG A 225 0.71 12.47 15.50
C ARG A 225 0.65 12.84 16.99
N ALA A 226 0.29 14.09 17.31
CA ALA A 226 0.13 14.53 18.69
C ALA A 226 -1.03 13.80 19.39
N TYR A 227 -2.09 13.46 18.66
CA TYR A 227 -3.16 12.61 19.15
C TYR A 227 -2.65 11.18 19.38
N ALA A 228 -1.96 10.59 18.42
CA ALA A 228 -1.41 9.23 18.50
C ALA A 228 -0.41 9.07 19.66
N ALA A 229 0.39 10.11 19.95
CA ALA A 229 1.33 10.11 21.09
C ALA A 229 0.63 9.92 22.45
N LYS A 230 -0.68 10.17 22.54
CA LYS A 230 -1.48 10.01 23.76
C LYS A 230 -2.40 8.79 23.74
N HIS A 231 -2.84 8.37 22.55
CA HIS A 231 -3.94 7.41 22.38
C HIS A 231 -3.55 6.13 21.65
N ALA A 232 -2.51 6.14 20.80
CA ALA A 232 -2.07 4.95 20.11
C ALA A 232 -1.32 3.99 21.05
N ARG A 233 -1.43 2.69 20.81
CA ARG A 233 -0.83 1.62 21.59
C ARG A 233 0.70 1.76 21.75
N ARG A 234 1.38 2.21 20.69
CA ARG A 234 2.84 2.45 20.65
C ARG A 234 3.19 3.94 20.54
N HIS A 235 2.30 4.82 21.01
CA HIS A 235 2.47 6.28 21.09
C HIS A 235 2.90 6.93 19.76
N MET A 236 2.58 6.28 18.64
CA MET A 236 2.93 6.72 17.28
C MET A 236 1.91 6.24 16.27
N VAL A 237 1.76 6.99 15.18
CA VAL A 237 1.06 6.59 13.97
C VAL A 237 1.95 6.83 12.76
N LEU A 238 2.02 5.85 11.86
CA LEU A 238 2.72 5.94 10.58
C LEU A 238 1.79 6.57 9.54
N CYS A 239 2.20 7.68 8.94
CA CYS A 239 1.44 8.40 7.95
C CYS A 239 2.03 8.19 6.56
N ASN A 240 1.18 7.84 5.58
CA ASN A 240 1.57 7.68 4.18
C ASN A 240 0.48 8.20 3.23
N GLY A 241 0.77 8.24 1.95
CA GLY A 241 -0.17 8.66 0.91
C GLY A 241 0.43 8.51 -0.48
N HIS A 242 -0.41 8.60 -1.50
CA HIS A 242 0.00 8.56 -2.89
C HIS A 242 0.66 9.87 -3.31
N VAL A 243 1.90 9.80 -3.76
CA VAL A 243 2.75 10.96 -4.09
C VAL A 243 3.39 10.82 -5.47
N PRO A 244 2.66 11.07 -6.57
CA PRO A 244 3.20 10.97 -7.93
C PRO A 244 4.43 11.85 -8.18
N SER A 245 4.62 12.95 -7.43
CA SER A 245 5.83 13.78 -7.49
C SER A 245 7.04 13.19 -6.75
N GLY A 246 6.85 12.07 -6.04
CA GLY A 246 7.85 11.41 -5.20
C GLY A 246 7.87 11.87 -3.75
N GLY A 247 7.00 12.79 -3.31
CA GLY A 247 6.93 13.15 -1.90
C GLY A 247 6.12 14.40 -1.57
N LEU A 248 5.37 14.35 -0.48
CA LEU A 248 4.70 15.49 0.12
C LEU A 248 5.69 16.19 1.06
N MET A 249 6.21 17.35 0.64
CA MET A 249 7.34 18.02 1.30
C MET A 249 6.93 19.35 1.94
N HIS A 250 7.47 19.64 3.13
CA HIS A 250 7.37 20.94 3.78
C HIS A 250 8.76 21.40 4.23
N GLU A 251 9.20 22.59 3.81
CA GLU A 251 10.53 23.14 4.12
C GLU A 251 11.69 22.15 3.88
N GLY A 252 11.62 21.41 2.77
CA GLY A 252 12.64 20.45 2.36
C GLY A 252 12.63 19.11 3.10
N ASN A 253 11.67 18.87 4.01
CA ASN A 253 11.53 17.62 4.74
C ASN A 253 10.24 16.90 4.40
N PRO A 254 10.20 15.54 4.42
CA PRO A 254 8.98 14.78 4.18
C PRO A 254 7.99 14.96 5.33
N ILE A 255 6.72 15.17 4.99
CA ILE A 255 5.62 15.22 5.96
C ILE A 255 5.21 13.79 6.35
N LEU A 256 5.27 12.86 5.40
CA LEU A 256 4.91 11.45 5.58
C LEU A 256 6.08 10.65 6.17
N ASP A 257 5.78 9.50 6.80
CA ASP A 257 6.80 8.59 7.35
C ASP A 257 7.38 7.67 6.27
N PHE A 258 6.58 7.33 5.28
CA PHE A 258 6.95 6.64 4.05
C PHE A 258 5.95 7.00 2.94
N HIS A 259 6.27 6.67 1.69
CA HIS A 259 5.37 6.93 0.58
C HIS A 259 4.63 5.65 0.16
N ALA A 260 3.47 5.82 -0.48
CA ALA A 260 2.72 4.76 -1.15
C ALA A 260 2.45 5.17 -2.59
N PHE A 261 2.39 4.19 -3.52
CA PHE A 261 2.02 4.47 -4.90
C PHE A 261 1.56 3.19 -5.62
N PRO A 262 0.78 3.29 -6.70
CA PRO A 262 0.50 2.13 -7.56
C PRO A 262 1.76 1.52 -8.17
N LEU A 263 1.74 0.21 -8.41
CA LEU A 263 2.85 -0.55 -9.00
C LEU A 263 3.19 -0.11 -10.42
N ARG A 264 2.20 0.39 -11.18
CA ARG A 264 2.30 0.83 -12.58
C ARG A 264 2.75 -0.28 -13.50
N ILE A 265 1.89 -1.27 -13.61
CA ILE A 265 2.08 -2.44 -14.48
C ILE A 265 1.90 -2.03 -15.94
N LYS A 266 2.90 -2.35 -16.77
CA LYS A 266 2.89 -2.10 -18.22
C LYS A 266 2.53 -3.38 -18.95
N GLU A 267 1.46 -3.34 -19.77
CA GLU A 267 1.12 -4.47 -20.63
C GLU A 267 2.18 -4.71 -21.73
N THR A 268 2.30 -5.95 -22.18
CA THR A 268 3.16 -6.33 -23.30
C THR A 268 2.29 -6.58 -24.54
N PRO A 269 2.10 -5.59 -25.46
CA PRO A 269 1.04 -5.60 -26.48
C PRO A 269 1.03 -6.83 -27.40
N ASP A 270 2.20 -7.39 -27.74
CA ASP A 270 2.34 -8.55 -28.63
C ASP A 270 2.20 -9.91 -27.89
N LYS A 271 1.98 -9.86 -26.58
CA LYS A 271 1.87 -11.05 -25.73
C LYS A 271 0.60 -10.97 -24.89
N PRO A 272 -0.51 -11.53 -25.39
CA PRO A 272 -1.81 -11.42 -24.72
C PRO A 272 -1.76 -11.77 -23.23
N GLN A 273 -2.30 -10.90 -22.41
CA GLN A 273 -2.35 -10.97 -20.94
C GLN A 273 -0.99 -10.97 -20.23
N GLU A 274 0.13 -10.83 -20.93
CA GLU A 274 1.42 -10.61 -20.29
C GLU A 274 1.65 -9.13 -19.97
N ALA A 275 2.45 -8.88 -18.95
CA ALA A 275 2.83 -7.54 -18.52
C ALA A 275 4.24 -7.52 -17.93
N THR A 276 4.78 -6.33 -17.75
CA THR A 276 6.12 -6.08 -17.19
C THR A 276 6.10 -4.81 -16.33
N LEU A 277 7.22 -4.55 -15.66
CA LEU A 277 7.46 -3.31 -14.92
C LEU A 277 8.57 -2.51 -15.60
N GLU A 278 8.47 -1.19 -15.57
CA GLU A 278 9.44 -0.30 -16.21
C GLU A 278 9.62 0.97 -15.38
N VAL A 279 10.88 1.37 -15.14
CA VAL A 279 11.19 2.65 -14.50
C VAL A 279 10.78 3.80 -15.44
N GLY A 280 10.02 4.76 -14.90
CA GLY A 280 9.52 5.91 -15.67
C GLY A 280 8.28 5.62 -16.52
N PHE A 281 7.71 4.41 -16.42
CA PHE A 281 6.41 4.16 -17.04
C PHE A 281 5.34 5.00 -16.34
N THR A 282 4.65 5.82 -17.12
CA THR A 282 3.66 6.79 -16.62
C THR A 282 4.22 7.69 -15.50
N ASP A 283 3.69 7.59 -14.31
CA ASP A 283 4.06 8.36 -13.11
C ASP A 283 4.69 7.49 -12.00
N ALA A 284 5.17 6.27 -12.34
CA ALA A 284 5.85 5.37 -11.41
C ALA A 284 6.96 6.10 -10.63
N ILE A 285 7.05 5.85 -9.32
CA ILE A 285 7.93 6.61 -8.42
C ILE A 285 9.32 5.98 -8.21
N TYR A 286 9.64 4.91 -8.93
CA TYR A 286 10.94 4.24 -8.82
C TYR A 286 12.11 5.20 -9.04
N GLY A 287 13.03 5.30 -8.06
CA GLY A 287 14.14 6.24 -8.07
C GLY A 287 13.77 7.72 -7.87
N ARG A 288 12.50 8.03 -7.57
CA ARG A 288 12.00 9.41 -7.46
C ARG A 288 11.55 9.79 -6.05
N SER A 289 11.55 8.84 -5.10
CA SER A 289 11.18 9.13 -3.71
C SER A 289 12.09 10.18 -3.12
N LYS A 290 11.52 11.26 -2.57
CA LYS A 290 12.22 12.37 -1.93
C LYS A 290 12.42 12.06 -0.45
N GLY A 291 13.57 12.43 0.09
CA GLY A 291 13.91 12.28 1.50
C GLY A 291 14.07 13.63 2.20
N GLY A 292 14.77 13.60 3.30
CA GLY A 292 14.99 14.72 4.22
C GLY A 292 15.05 14.19 5.66
N LYS A 293 14.87 15.07 6.65
CA LYS A 293 14.74 14.69 8.05
C LYS A 293 13.31 14.25 8.34
N THR A 294 13.13 13.02 8.80
CA THR A 294 11.83 12.44 9.12
C THR A 294 11.30 12.90 10.48
N PHE A 295 10.02 12.67 10.75
CA PHE A 295 9.42 12.88 12.07
C PHE A 295 10.13 12.08 13.17
N SER A 296 10.54 10.86 12.90
CA SER A 296 11.29 10.01 13.83
C SER A 296 12.75 10.47 14.06
N GLY A 297 13.22 11.49 13.33
CA GLY A 297 14.50 12.17 13.55
C GLY A 297 15.69 11.66 12.75
N TRP A 298 15.56 10.55 11.99
CA TRP A 298 16.59 10.12 11.06
C TRP A 298 16.47 10.85 9.71
N THR A 299 17.60 10.93 8.99
CA THR A 299 17.68 11.61 7.69
C THR A 299 18.01 10.61 6.59
N CYS A 300 17.44 10.81 5.41
CA CYS A 300 17.71 10.01 4.21
C CYS A 300 17.64 10.87 2.95
N GLU A 301 18.30 10.42 1.89
CA GLU A 301 18.18 11.02 0.57
C GLU A 301 16.85 10.61 -0.09
N HIS A 302 16.47 9.34 0.08
CA HIS A 302 15.25 8.77 -0.43
C HIS A 302 14.47 8.08 0.70
N LEU A 303 13.21 8.47 0.89
CA LEU A 303 12.32 7.84 1.86
C LEU A 303 11.92 6.44 1.34
N PRO A 304 11.82 5.42 2.20
CA PRO A 304 11.27 4.15 1.81
C PRO A 304 9.79 4.29 1.39
N TYR A 305 9.34 3.42 0.52
CA TYR A 305 7.96 3.42 0.03
C TYR A 305 7.51 2.01 -0.34
N PHE A 306 6.21 1.75 -0.35
CA PHE A 306 5.66 0.58 -1.01
C PHE A 306 4.94 0.95 -2.31
N VAL A 307 4.83 -0.04 -3.20
CA VAL A 307 3.99 -0.02 -4.39
C VAL A 307 2.95 -1.12 -4.31
N GLU A 308 1.71 -0.81 -4.73
CA GLU A 308 0.55 -1.67 -4.57
C GLU A 308 -0.13 -2.01 -5.89
N PHE A 309 -0.86 -3.13 -5.93
CA PHE A 309 -1.80 -3.43 -7.01
C PHE A 309 -3.03 -2.56 -6.86
N ASP A 310 -3.12 -1.49 -7.63
CA ASP A 310 -4.17 -0.49 -7.48
C ASP A 310 -5.49 -0.87 -8.19
N ASN A 311 -6.60 -0.26 -7.77
CA ASN A 311 -7.97 -0.56 -8.22
C ASN A 311 -8.69 0.68 -8.77
N TYR A 312 -8.22 1.25 -9.84
CA TYR A 312 -8.80 2.44 -10.48
C TYR A 312 -9.87 2.14 -11.54
N GLY A 313 -10.35 0.89 -11.62
CA GLY A 313 -11.48 0.48 -12.45
C GLY A 313 -11.08 -0.26 -13.74
N ARG A 314 -11.82 -0.04 -14.82
CA ARG A 314 -11.56 -0.69 -16.12
C ARG A 314 -11.82 0.25 -17.27
N SER A 315 -11.19 -0.02 -18.42
CA SER A 315 -11.42 0.66 -19.68
C SER A 315 -12.80 0.32 -20.27
N ARG A 316 -13.12 0.93 -21.41
CA ARG A 316 -14.30 0.55 -22.21
C ARG A 316 -14.10 -0.78 -22.95
N HIS A 317 -12.85 -1.25 -23.05
CA HIS A 317 -12.44 -2.44 -23.79
C HIS A 317 -11.66 -3.41 -22.89
N PRO A 318 -12.29 -3.99 -21.86
CA PRO A 318 -11.63 -4.90 -20.93
C PRO A 318 -11.20 -6.18 -21.66
N GLY A 319 -9.95 -6.63 -21.45
CA GLY A 319 -9.33 -7.79 -22.11
C GLY A 319 -8.55 -7.42 -23.37
N GLU A 320 -8.64 -6.19 -23.88
CA GLU A 320 -7.93 -5.74 -25.06
C GLU A 320 -6.68 -4.91 -24.70
N ALA A 321 -5.64 -5.02 -25.54
CA ALA A 321 -4.44 -4.20 -25.39
C ALA A 321 -4.78 -2.72 -25.55
N ASN A 322 -4.23 -1.89 -24.68
CA ASN A 322 -4.40 -0.44 -24.73
C ASN A 322 -3.44 0.24 -25.73
N ALA A 323 -3.36 -0.26 -26.95
CA ALA A 323 -2.42 0.17 -27.98
C ALA A 323 -2.52 1.64 -28.38
N LYS A 324 -3.52 2.41 -27.88
CA LYS A 324 -3.79 3.80 -28.26
C LYS A 324 -3.68 4.80 -27.11
N GLY A 325 -3.04 4.44 -25.97
CA GLY A 325 -2.72 5.42 -24.94
C GLY A 325 -3.93 5.80 -24.05
N GLU A 326 -4.92 4.95 -23.90
CA GLU A 326 -5.83 5.01 -22.77
C GLU A 326 -5.03 4.61 -21.52
N PHE A 327 -4.50 5.57 -20.97
CA PHE A 327 -3.56 5.70 -19.90
C PHE A 327 -3.89 4.80 -18.69
N LEU A 328 -2.93 4.04 -18.22
CA LEU A 328 -2.89 3.24 -16.99
C LEU A 328 -3.51 1.83 -17.01
N TRP A 329 -4.25 1.43 -18.02
CA TRP A 329 -4.87 0.12 -18.06
C TRP A 329 -3.86 -1.00 -18.36
N VAL A 330 -4.04 -2.15 -17.73
CA VAL A 330 -3.32 -3.39 -18.04
C VAL A 330 -4.30 -4.33 -18.72
N TRP A 331 -4.20 -4.49 -20.04
CA TRP A 331 -5.19 -5.26 -20.81
C TRP A 331 -6.64 -4.81 -20.54
N GLY A 332 -6.85 -3.50 -20.44
CA GLY A 332 -8.16 -2.90 -20.19
C GLY A 332 -8.67 -2.98 -18.76
N TYR A 333 -7.88 -3.44 -17.80
CA TYR A 333 -8.22 -3.52 -16.38
C TYR A 333 -7.27 -2.68 -15.51
N ASP A 334 -7.68 -2.38 -14.29
CA ASP A 334 -6.76 -1.97 -13.24
C ASP A 334 -5.83 -3.13 -12.82
N GLU A 335 -4.80 -2.81 -12.08
CA GLU A 335 -3.72 -3.72 -11.76
C GLU A 335 -4.19 -4.96 -10.99
N ILE A 336 -5.02 -4.76 -9.93
CA ILE A 336 -5.50 -5.89 -9.13
C ILE A 336 -6.49 -6.76 -9.91
N THR A 337 -7.33 -6.18 -10.76
CA THR A 337 -8.26 -6.94 -11.57
C THR A 337 -7.51 -7.77 -12.61
N TRP A 338 -6.58 -7.16 -13.36
CA TRP A 338 -5.75 -7.90 -14.30
C TRP A 338 -5.01 -9.05 -13.61
N PHE A 339 -4.35 -8.78 -12.50
CA PHE A 339 -3.63 -9.79 -11.71
C PHE A 339 -4.55 -10.93 -11.28
N GLY A 340 -5.68 -10.62 -10.67
CA GLY A 340 -6.61 -11.60 -10.14
C GLY A 340 -7.29 -12.48 -11.20
N LEU A 341 -7.37 -12.02 -12.46
CA LEU A 341 -7.90 -12.79 -13.58
C LEU A 341 -6.89 -13.81 -14.16
N GLN A 342 -5.61 -13.71 -13.82
CA GLN A 342 -4.57 -14.62 -14.27
C GLN A 342 -4.72 -16.02 -13.62
N THR A 343 -4.07 -17.05 -14.22
CA THR A 343 -3.99 -18.36 -13.59
C THR A 343 -3.18 -18.31 -12.29
N ARG A 344 -3.41 -19.25 -11.39
CA ARG A 344 -2.67 -19.33 -10.11
C ARG A 344 -1.16 -19.41 -10.32
N GLU A 345 -0.72 -20.21 -11.30
CA GLU A 345 0.70 -20.39 -11.65
C GLU A 345 1.31 -19.09 -12.17
N TYR A 346 0.57 -18.33 -12.98
CA TYR A 346 1.03 -17.04 -13.48
C TYR A 346 1.11 -16.02 -12.36
N ARG A 347 0.10 -15.93 -11.49
CA ARG A 347 0.11 -15.02 -10.33
C ARG A 347 1.29 -15.30 -9.40
N ALA A 348 1.57 -16.57 -9.08
CA ALA A 348 2.72 -16.94 -8.25
C ALA A 348 4.05 -16.46 -8.87
N LYS A 349 4.24 -16.68 -10.19
CA LYS A 349 5.43 -16.19 -10.92
C LYS A 349 5.49 -14.67 -10.96
N TRP A 350 4.34 -14.00 -11.16
CA TRP A 350 4.26 -12.55 -11.21
C TRP A 350 4.59 -11.89 -9.85
N LEU A 351 4.12 -12.45 -8.74
CA LEU A 351 4.48 -11.98 -7.40
C LEU A 351 5.98 -12.06 -7.15
N GLN A 352 6.62 -13.19 -7.50
CA GLN A 352 8.08 -13.32 -7.38
C GLN A 352 8.80 -12.32 -8.30
N TYR A 353 8.38 -12.23 -9.56
CA TYR A 353 8.95 -11.29 -10.53
C TYR A 353 8.85 -9.84 -10.04
N SER A 354 7.65 -9.40 -9.64
CA SER A 354 7.45 -8.01 -9.20
C SER A 354 8.18 -7.70 -7.89
N TRP A 355 8.24 -8.66 -6.96
CA TRP A 355 9.04 -8.53 -5.74
C TRP A 355 10.52 -8.29 -6.04
N ASP A 356 11.11 -9.16 -6.86
CA ASP A 356 12.53 -9.07 -7.22
C ASP A 356 12.80 -7.80 -8.04
N TRP A 357 11.92 -7.49 -8.99
CA TRP A 357 12.07 -6.33 -9.85
C TRP A 357 12.04 -5.02 -9.07
N VAL A 358 11.05 -4.81 -8.21
CA VAL A 358 10.92 -3.59 -7.38
C VAL A 358 12.19 -3.40 -6.53
N ARG A 359 12.65 -4.47 -5.87
CA ARG A 359 13.85 -4.44 -5.03
C ARG A 359 15.13 -4.13 -5.80
N ASN A 360 15.23 -4.59 -7.04
CA ASN A 360 16.38 -4.35 -7.91
C ASN A 360 16.32 -2.95 -8.57
N ALA A 361 15.13 -2.48 -8.96
CA ALA A 361 14.94 -1.19 -9.60
C ALA A 361 15.17 -0.02 -8.62
N ASP A 362 14.64 -0.14 -7.40
CA ASP A 362 14.84 0.85 -6.33
C ASP A 362 14.95 0.18 -4.95
N THR A 363 16.07 0.41 -4.33
CA THR A 363 16.37 -0.16 -3.01
C THR A 363 15.48 0.37 -1.88
N ASN A 364 14.80 1.48 -2.10
CA ASN A 364 13.84 2.06 -1.14
C ASN A 364 12.41 1.55 -1.41
N GLY A 365 12.18 0.87 -2.54
CA GLY A 365 10.88 0.33 -2.93
C GLY A 365 10.60 -1.04 -2.31
N PHE A 366 9.36 -1.26 -1.93
CA PHE A 366 8.82 -2.52 -1.42
C PHE A 366 7.53 -2.85 -2.17
N LEU A 367 7.29 -4.13 -2.45
CA LEU A 367 6.00 -4.56 -2.99
C LEU A 367 5.04 -4.82 -1.85
N GLU A 368 3.90 -4.16 -1.86
CA GLU A 368 2.78 -4.51 -1.01
C GLU A 368 2.05 -5.71 -1.61
N MET A 369 1.94 -6.81 -0.85
CA MET A 369 1.26 -8.01 -1.32
C MET A 369 -0.27 -7.81 -1.37
N PRO A 370 -0.95 -8.31 -2.41
CA PRO A 370 -2.40 -8.24 -2.48
C PRO A 370 -3.02 -9.34 -1.58
N GLY A 371 -3.74 -8.95 -0.53
CA GLY A 371 -4.49 -9.85 0.35
C GLY A 371 -5.98 -9.90 -0.01
N GLY A 372 -6.63 -8.73 -0.05
CA GLY A 372 -8.04 -8.59 -0.40
C GLY A 372 -8.32 -7.20 -0.97
N ARG A 373 -8.96 -7.12 -2.15
CA ARG A 373 -9.20 -5.83 -2.78
C ARG A 373 -10.41 -5.84 -3.72
N THR A 374 -11.11 -4.72 -3.81
CA THR A 374 -12.16 -4.49 -4.81
C THR A 374 -11.59 -4.63 -6.22
N ALA A 375 -12.31 -5.35 -7.09
CA ALA A 375 -11.95 -5.57 -8.48
C ALA A 375 -13.08 -5.10 -9.43
N SER A 376 -12.73 -4.79 -10.67
CA SER A 376 -13.62 -4.13 -11.63
C SER A 376 -14.17 -5.04 -12.73
N SER A 377 -13.87 -6.36 -12.72
CA SER A 377 -14.41 -7.32 -13.70
C SER A 377 -15.83 -7.77 -13.35
N ALA A 378 -16.60 -8.17 -14.38
CA ALA A 378 -17.87 -8.84 -14.17
C ALA A 378 -17.71 -10.24 -13.54
N GLU A 379 -16.59 -10.91 -13.82
CA GLU A 379 -16.24 -12.23 -13.34
C GLU A 379 -15.64 -12.21 -11.93
N MET A 380 -15.06 -11.09 -11.52
CA MET A 380 -14.42 -10.92 -10.24
C MET A 380 -14.70 -9.50 -9.72
N ARG A 381 -15.54 -9.40 -8.69
CA ARG A 381 -15.86 -8.13 -7.99
C ARG A 381 -14.93 -7.87 -6.82
N TRP A 382 -14.30 -8.92 -6.34
CA TRP A 382 -13.37 -8.88 -5.22
C TRP A 382 -12.27 -9.92 -5.42
N TYR A 383 -11.03 -9.52 -5.23
CA TYR A 383 -9.89 -10.40 -5.16
C TYR A 383 -9.66 -10.83 -3.70
N TYR A 384 -9.44 -12.11 -3.45
CA TYR A 384 -9.03 -12.67 -2.18
C TYR A 384 -7.81 -13.57 -2.39
N ALA A 385 -6.68 -13.26 -1.73
CA ALA A 385 -5.49 -14.13 -1.75
C ALA A 385 -5.69 -15.42 -0.94
N ASN A 386 -6.69 -15.44 -0.06
CA ASN A 386 -7.04 -16.58 0.79
C ASN A 386 -7.08 -17.89 0.00
N ASN A 387 -6.68 -18.99 0.64
CA ASN A 387 -6.98 -20.32 0.17
C ASN A 387 -8.50 -20.52 0.11
N GLN A 388 -8.96 -21.26 -0.89
CA GLN A 388 -10.38 -21.54 -1.01
C GLN A 388 -10.88 -22.35 0.18
N SER A 389 -11.97 -21.90 0.78
CA SER A 389 -12.63 -22.53 1.93
C SER A 389 -14.13 -22.26 1.90
N ASP A 390 -14.89 -22.89 2.80
CA ASP A 390 -16.32 -22.58 2.95
C ASP A 390 -16.56 -21.10 3.31
N ALA A 391 -15.64 -20.48 4.05
CA ALA A 391 -15.70 -19.07 4.42
C ALA A 391 -15.32 -18.15 3.26
N VAL A 392 -14.41 -18.58 2.37
CA VAL A 392 -13.92 -17.82 1.20
C VAL A 392 -13.98 -18.71 -0.05
N PRO A 393 -15.18 -19.01 -0.56
CA PRO A 393 -15.34 -19.93 -1.71
C PRO A 393 -14.71 -19.39 -3.00
N THR A 394 -14.47 -18.07 -3.09
CA THR A 394 -13.82 -17.40 -4.22
C THR A 394 -12.34 -17.09 -3.98
N GLY A 395 -11.75 -17.66 -2.92
CA GLY A 395 -10.33 -17.51 -2.62
C GLY A 395 -9.45 -17.97 -3.79
N ARG A 396 -8.41 -17.22 -4.08
CA ARG A 396 -7.52 -17.44 -5.24
C ARG A 396 -6.35 -18.37 -4.92
N GLY A 397 -6.08 -18.65 -3.62
CA GLY A 397 -5.05 -19.58 -3.17
C GLY A 397 -3.62 -19.06 -3.36
N ASP A 398 -3.41 -17.77 -3.14
CA ASP A 398 -2.11 -17.14 -3.35
C ASP A 398 -1.25 -17.07 -2.04
N GLU A 399 -1.78 -17.54 -0.90
CA GLU A 399 -1.11 -17.51 0.40
C GLU A 399 0.29 -18.17 0.38
N GLU A 400 0.39 -19.36 -0.23
CA GLU A 400 1.66 -20.08 -0.32
C GLU A 400 2.68 -19.35 -1.19
N ALA A 401 2.22 -18.69 -2.28
CA ALA A 401 3.09 -17.90 -3.14
C ALA A 401 3.64 -16.67 -2.38
N ILE A 402 2.77 -15.94 -1.67
CA ILE A 402 3.17 -14.79 -0.84
C ILE A 402 4.16 -15.23 0.23
N ARG A 403 3.85 -16.31 0.96
CA ARG A 403 4.74 -16.86 1.99
C ARG A 403 6.10 -17.28 1.43
N ALA A 404 6.10 -17.95 0.26
CA ALA A 404 7.34 -18.38 -0.39
C ALA A 404 8.21 -17.19 -0.82
N VAL A 405 7.63 -16.15 -1.41
CA VAL A 405 8.33 -14.90 -1.76
C VAL A 405 8.97 -14.28 -0.52
N TRP A 406 8.23 -14.15 0.57
CA TRP A 406 8.74 -13.56 1.82
C TRP A 406 9.78 -14.43 2.53
N ALA A 407 9.66 -15.76 2.46
CA ALA A 407 10.65 -16.69 2.99
C ALA A 407 11.93 -16.72 2.16
N GLY A 408 11.81 -16.56 0.83
CA GLY A 408 12.93 -16.52 -0.11
C GLY A 408 13.61 -15.16 -0.20
N ASP A 409 13.11 -14.12 0.48
CA ASP A 409 13.68 -12.77 0.47
C ASP A 409 15.07 -12.79 1.15
N THR A 410 16.06 -13.21 0.39
CA THR A 410 17.47 -13.30 0.81
C THR A 410 18.25 -12.01 0.58
N VAL A 411 17.59 -10.92 0.17
CA VAL A 411 18.27 -9.64 -0.07
C VAL A 411 18.88 -9.15 1.22
N LYS A 412 20.15 -9.53 1.43
CA LYS A 412 21.01 -9.02 2.49
C LYS A 412 21.23 -7.54 2.23
N LEU A 413 20.48 -6.71 2.90
CA LEU A 413 20.52 -5.24 2.78
C LEU A 413 21.88 -4.63 3.20
N GLY A 414 22.90 -5.47 3.52
CA GLY A 414 24.26 -5.04 3.83
C GLY A 414 25.26 -5.02 2.67
N ASN A 415 24.96 -5.63 1.52
CA ASN A 415 25.91 -5.79 0.40
C ASN A 415 25.41 -5.17 -0.91
N ARG A 416 24.87 -3.96 -0.86
CA ARG A 416 24.50 -3.24 -2.09
C ARG A 416 25.72 -2.51 -2.63
N PRO A 417 26.01 -2.61 -3.95
CA PRO A 417 27.08 -1.80 -4.54
C PRO A 417 26.73 -0.32 -4.34
N LYS A 418 27.67 0.42 -3.79
CA LYS A 418 27.63 1.88 -3.83
C LYS A 418 27.64 2.30 -5.31
N ARG A 419 26.57 2.90 -5.78
CA ARG A 419 26.59 3.63 -7.06
C ARG A 419 27.30 4.95 -6.91
#